data_3e2fad19f3614492bf1c2d5da3e723e3
#
_entry.id   3e2fad19f3614492bf1c2d5da3e723e3
#
_cell.length_a   1.000
_cell.length_b   1.000
_cell.length_c   1.000
_cell.angle_alpha   90.00
_cell.angle_beta   90.00
_cell.angle_gamma   90.00
#
_symmetry.space_group_name_H-M   'P 1'
#
loop_
_entity.id
_entity.type
_entity.pdbx_description
1 polymer ?
#
loop_
_entity_poly.entity_id
_entity_poly.type
_entity_poly.pdbx_seq_one_letter_code
_entity_poly.pdbx_strand_id
1 'polypeptide(L)'
;MIYFDNSATSPVSDEVLEAMIPYLKEEFGNPSSKYYCKAVNASNAVEDAREQVADLLNVTPQEVVFTAGATESTNFIIKGYMDYRRYYGDGRNHIITSAVEHKATINTCKYLAGEIYSNNDPTVSLFGSSRKVDRGYQATFVKPTPYGEIEKSAIENEIKENTAMVSTIYVNNEVGTVSDVGAIGALCHKYGLAYHVDITQAVGKMDISLRNLNIDFASCSAHKIYGPKGVGAAILKSDDYGIEPISALIHGGEQEYGLRGGTLAVHNIVGFGKAAEITKKHLVHDRAKIEKMDARIGDGLLSIPDIQLTNPTSSRVPGIISVIVKKRDFHNERYIKHVKHRLAISTGSACSAGEPSHVISAMGLESEVSKILRISISKNTTDEEVNQLIQILRETI
;
A
#
# COMPACT_ATOMS: atom_id res chain seq x y z
N MET A 1 8.66 -20.69 15.38
CA MET A 1 7.46 -20.00 14.86
C MET A 1 7.70 -19.71 13.39
N ILE A 2 6.84 -20.20 12.51
CA ILE A 2 6.89 -19.87 11.08
C ILE A 2 6.13 -18.56 10.80
N TYR A 3 6.58 -17.77 9.81
CA TYR A 3 6.04 -16.43 9.57
C TYR A 3 5.33 -16.35 8.21
N PHE A 4 4.02 -16.18 8.25
CA PHE A 4 3.11 -16.10 7.11
C PHE A 4 2.26 -14.82 7.12
N ASP A 5 2.83 -13.70 7.62
CA ASP A 5 2.19 -12.38 7.62
C ASP A 5 3.00 -11.32 6.86
N ASN A 6 3.61 -11.71 5.73
CA ASN A 6 4.47 -10.84 4.92
C ASN A 6 3.73 -9.65 4.27
N SER A 7 2.41 -9.71 4.13
CA SER A 7 1.61 -8.55 3.71
C SER A 7 1.53 -7.46 4.77
N ALA A 8 1.73 -7.78 6.06
CA ALA A 8 1.83 -6.77 7.11
C ALA A 8 3.19 -6.07 7.07
N THR A 9 4.28 -6.83 7.02
CA THR A 9 5.66 -6.32 6.87
C THR A 9 6.58 -7.48 6.48
N SER A 10 7.67 -7.19 5.77
CA SER A 10 8.76 -8.13 5.54
C SER A 10 9.99 -7.80 6.40
N PRO A 11 10.88 -8.76 6.70
CA PRO A 11 12.17 -8.46 7.31
C PRO A 11 13.03 -7.61 6.36
N VAL A 12 13.92 -6.80 6.90
CA VAL A 12 14.98 -6.16 6.10
C VAL A 12 15.94 -7.26 5.66
N SER A 13 16.31 -7.31 4.37
CA SER A 13 17.30 -8.29 3.91
C SER A 13 18.71 -7.88 4.35
N ASP A 14 19.61 -8.87 4.48
CA ASP A 14 20.98 -8.64 4.94
C ASP A 14 21.71 -7.64 4.03
N GLU A 15 21.60 -7.78 2.72
CA GLU A 15 22.21 -6.88 1.73
C GLU A 15 21.68 -5.44 1.84
N VAL A 16 20.43 -5.27 2.19
CA VAL A 16 19.82 -3.95 2.45
C VAL A 16 20.36 -3.37 3.75
N LEU A 17 20.44 -4.18 4.82
CA LEU A 17 20.99 -3.75 6.09
C LEU A 17 22.46 -3.32 5.96
N GLU A 18 23.29 -4.11 5.26
CA GLU A 18 24.67 -3.79 4.97
C GLU A 18 24.83 -2.46 4.24
N ALA A 19 23.96 -2.19 3.25
CA ALA A 19 23.97 -0.90 2.53
C ALA A 19 23.59 0.29 3.43
N MET A 20 22.75 0.10 4.45
CA MET A 20 22.32 1.15 5.38
C MET A 20 23.38 1.53 6.43
N ILE A 21 24.18 0.56 6.90
CA ILE A 21 25.09 0.73 8.05
C ILE A 21 26.07 1.89 7.87
N PRO A 22 26.74 2.11 6.72
CA PRO A 22 27.66 3.24 6.54
C PRO A 22 27.01 4.60 6.81
N TYR A 23 25.75 4.79 6.41
CA TYR A 23 25.01 6.05 6.57
C TYR A 23 24.48 6.28 8.00
N LEU A 24 24.55 5.27 8.84
CA LEU A 24 24.23 5.38 10.27
C LEU A 24 25.45 5.79 11.11
N LYS A 25 26.69 5.48 10.67
CA LYS A 25 27.90 5.59 11.49
C LYS A 25 28.96 6.51 10.88
N GLU A 26 29.23 6.36 9.60
CA GLU A 26 30.41 6.92 8.95
C GLU A 26 30.03 8.07 8.02
N GLU A 27 29.07 7.87 7.13
CA GLU A 27 28.60 8.81 6.10
C GLU A 27 27.33 9.54 6.53
N PHE A 28 27.25 9.97 7.80
CA PHE A 28 26.08 10.61 8.43
C PHE A 28 25.86 12.08 8.02
N GLY A 29 26.47 12.55 6.92
CA GLY A 29 26.33 13.91 6.45
C GLY A 29 24.90 14.32 6.15
N ASN A 30 24.59 15.61 6.36
CA ASN A 30 23.31 16.16 5.94
C ASN A 30 23.33 16.42 4.43
N PRO A 31 22.53 15.73 3.61
CA PRO A 31 22.56 15.86 2.14
C PRO A 31 22.20 17.26 1.63
N SER A 32 21.56 18.09 2.45
CA SER A 32 21.28 19.50 2.09
C SER A 32 22.49 20.42 2.17
N SER A 33 23.61 19.98 2.76
CA SER A 33 24.84 20.76 2.82
C SER A 33 25.72 20.49 1.60
N LYS A 34 26.42 21.53 1.11
CA LYS A 34 27.30 21.44 -0.06
C LYS A 34 28.78 21.61 0.28
N TYR A 35 29.13 21.72 1.57
CA TYR A 35 30.45 22.26 1.98
C TYR A 35 31.47 21.20 2.42
N TYR A 36 31.09 19.92 2.58
CA TYR A 36 31.99 18.86 3.04
C TYR A 36 31.65 17.50 2.44
N CYS A 37 32.66 16.64 2.30
CA CYS A 37 32.55 15.37 1.58
C CYS A 37 31.41 14.48 2.07
N LYS A 38 31.22 14.33 3.39
CA LYS A 38 30.15 13.48 3.93
C LYS A 38 28.75 13.91 3.50
N ALA A 39 28.51 15.22 3.33
CA ALA A 39 27.25 15.72 2.85
C ALA A 39 27.05 15.43 1.36
N VAL A 40 28.10 15.60 0.56
CA VAL A 40 28.08 15.26 -0.88
C VAL A 40 27.88 13.76 -1.05
N ASN A 41 28.57 12.92 -0.30
CA ASN A 41 28.38 11.45 -0.31
C ASN A 41 26.94 11.05 0.04
N ALA A 42 26.38 11.67 1.09
CA ALA A 42 25.00 11.44 1.48
C ALA A 42 23.99 11.89 0.39
N SER A 43 24.24 13.03 -0.26
CA SER A 43 23.43 13.53 -1.37
C SER A 43 23.47 12.58 -2.57
N ASN A 44 24.66 12.15 -2.96
CA ASN A 44 24.83 11.21 -4.07
C ASN A 44 24.09 9.88 -3.77
N ALA A 45 24.24 9.35 -2.55
CA ALA A 45 23.56 8.12 -2.17
C ALA A 45 22.03 8.23 -2.16
N VAL A 46 21.48 9.40 -1.87
CA VAL A 46 20.04 9.67 -2.02
C VAL A 46 19.63 9.64 -3.49
N GLU A 47 20.41 10.25 -4.37
CA GLU A 47 20.11 10.26 -5.81
C GLU A 47 20.28 8.86 -6.43
N ASP A 48 21.31 8.10 -6.08
CA ASP A 48 21.47 6.70 -6.51
C ASP A 48 20.26 5.85 -6.08
N ALA A 49 19.79 6.02 -4.84
CA ALA A 49 18.59 5.33 -4.35
C ALA A 49 17.32 5.76 -5.10
N ARG A 50 17.23 7.04 -5.48
CA ARG A 50 16.12 7.57 -6.28
C ARG A 50 16.09 6.94 -7.67
N GLU A 51 17.24 6.81 -8.32
CA GLU A 51 17.39 6.12 -9.60
C GLU A 51 16.98 4.66 -9.50
N GLN A 52 17.38 3.95 -8.44
CA GLN A 52 17.03 2.54 -8.23
C GLN A 52 15.52 2.33 -8.04
N VAL A 53 14.85 3.22 -7.29
CA VAL A 53 13.39 3.19 -7.14
C VAL A 53 12.67 3.52 -8.44
N ALA A 54 13.15 4.54 -9.15
CA ALA A 54 12.62 4.96 -10.45
C ALA A 54 12.73 3.82 -11.49
N ASP A 55 13.88 3.15 -11.51
CA ASP A 55 14.15 2.02 -12.40
C ASP A 55 13.25 0.81 -12.13
N LEU A 56 12.98 0.49 -10.86
CA LEU A 56 12.02 -0.56 -10.49
C LEU A 56 10.61 -0.29 -11.02
N LEU A 57 10.17 0.97 -11.01
CA LEU A 57 8.80 1.37 -11.34
C LEU A 57 8.67 1.84 -12.81
N ASN A 58 9.78 1.89 -13.57
CA ASN A 58 9.86 2.43 -14.92
C ASN A 58 9.32 3.87 -15.00
N VAL A 59 9.88 4.74 -14.16
CA VAL A 59 9.65 6.19 -14.12
C VAL A 59 10.97 6.94 -14.14
N THR A 60 10.96 8.27 -14.22
CA THR A 60 12.19 9.07 -14.11
C THR A 60 12.53 9.36 -12.64
N PRO A 61 13.81 9.56 -12.27
CA PRO A 61 14.18 9.90 -10.90
C PRO A 61 13.46 11.16 -10.37
N GLN A 62 13.20 12.14 -11.21
CA GLN A 62 12.52 13.39 -10.86
C GLN A 62 11.05 13.17 -10.44
N GLU A 63 10.44 12.07 -10.86
CA GLU A 63 9.07 11.69 -10.49
C GLU A 63 8.98 11.02 -9.11
N VAL A 64 10.12 10.71 -8.48
CA VAL A 64 10.16 10.03 -7.17
C VAL A 64 10.36 11.05 -6.06
N VAL A 65 9.43 11.11 -5.11
CA VAL A 65 9.51 11.93 -3.88
C VAL A 65 9.55 11.01 -2.67
N PHE A 66 10.63 11.03 -1.90
CA PHE A 66 10.76 10.21 -0.70
C PHE A 66 9.90 10.72 0.45
N THR A 67 9.25 9.80 1.13
CA THR A 67 8.35 10.04 2.26
C THR A 67 8.67 9.06 3.40
N ALA A 68 7.97 9.15 4.54
CA ALA A 68 8.12 8.19 5.63
C ALA A 68 7.39 6.85 5.39
N GLY A 69 6.71 6.69 4.26
CA GLY A 69 6.00 5.46 3.89
C GLY A 69 4.75 5.74 3.07
N ALA A 70 4.10 4.68 2.56
CA ALA A 70 2.92 4.79 1.71
C ALA A 70 1.78 5.62 2.32
N THR A 71 1.60 5.58 3.64
CA THR A 71 0.59 6.39 4.32
C THR A 71 0.85 7.89 4.15
N GLU A 72 2.10 8.35 4.30
CA GLU A 72 2.47 9.74 4.05
C GLU A 72 2.31 10.06 2.57
N SER A 73 2.80 9.20 1.67
CA SER A 73 2.68 9.38 0.22
C SER A 73 1.22 9.56 -0.23
N THR A 74 0.32 8.68 0.24
CA THR A 74 -1.12 8.75 -0.08
C THR A 74 -1.76 10.04 0.46
N ASN A 75 -1.43 10.43 1.71
CA ASN A 75 -1.93 11.69 2.27
C ASN A 75 -1.40 12.91 1.51
N PHE A 76 -0.11 12.90 1.15
CA PHE A 76 0.52 13.96 0.37
C PHE A 76 -0.15 14.10 -1.00
N ILE A 77 -0.27 13.00 -1.74
CA ILE A 77 -0.86 13.02 -3.08
C ILE A 77 -2.32 13.48 -3.01
N ILE A 78 -3.15 12.81 -2.21
CA ILE A 78 -4.59 13.10 -2.20
C ILE A 78 -4.87 14.51 -1.67
N LYS A 79 -4.32 14.88 -0.52
CA LYS A 79 -4.55 16.21 0.06
C LYS A 79 -3.93 17.31 -0.80
N GLY A 80 -2.67 17.13 -1.19
CA GLY A 80 -1.93 18.13 -1.95
C GLY A 80 -2.55 18.41 -3.31
N TYR A 81 -2.98 17.37 -4.03
CA TYR A 81 -3.64 17.55 -5.33
C TYR A 81 -5.04 18.16 -5.18
N MET A 82 -5.86 17.66 -4.24
CA MET A 82 -7.20 18.21 -4.01
C MET A 82 -7.15 19.66 -3.57
N ASP A 83 -6.18 20.05 -2.71
CA ASP A 83 -5.95 21.44 -2.30
C ASP A 83 -5.55 22.29 -3.51
N TYR A 84 -4.62 21.81 -4.33
CA TYR A 84 -4.19 22.52 -5.53
C TYR A 84 -5.38 22.77 -6.48
N ARG A 85 -6.15 21.73 -6.81
CA ARG A 85 -7.31 21.84 -7.73
C ARG A 85 -8.34 22.83 -7.22
N ARG A 86 -8.61 22.80 -5.92
CA ARG A 86 -9.63 23.68 -5.32
C ARG A 86 -9.20 25.12 -5.25
N TYR A 87 -7.96 25.41 -4.83
CA TYR A 87 -7.55 26.78 -4.51
C TYR A 87 -6.79 27.47 -5.63
N TYR A 88 -6.10 26.74 -6.50
CA TYR A 88 -5.23 27.27 -7.55
C TYR A 88 -5.62 26.78 -8.95
N GLY A 89 -6.42 25.73 -9.07
CA GLY A 89 -6.88 25.16 -10.33
C GLY A 89 -8.29 25.60 -10.70
N ASP A 90 -9.10 24.66 -11.15
CA ASP A 90 -10.47 24.86 -11.65
C ASP A 90 -11.56 24.78 -10.59
N GLY A 91 -11.21 24.65 -9.33
CA GLY A 91 -12.15 24.58 -8.20
C GLY A 91 -12.81 23.22 -7.97
N ARG A 92 -12.45 22.19 -8.74
CA ARG A 92 -12.97 20.83 -8.54
C ARG A 92 -12.56 20.30 -7.15
N ASN A 93 -13.49 19.64 -6.47
CA ASN A 93 -13.37 19.29 -5.05
C ASN A 93 -13.93 17.91 -4.69
N HIS A 94 -14.25 17.06 -5.68
CA HIS A 94 -14.76 15.72 -5.45
C HIS A 94 -13.71 14.66 -5.79
N ILE A 95 -13.55 13.66 -4.91
CA ILE A 95 -12.71 12.48 -5.10
C ILE A 95 -13.57 11.21 -5.10
N ILE A 96 -13.28 10.29 -6.03
CA ILE A 96 -13.85 8.95 -6.03
C ILE A 96 -12.78 7.96 -5.56
N THR A 97 -13.13 7.10 -4.62
CA THR A 97 -12.27 6.02 -4.13
C THR A 97 -13.10 4.76 -3.89
N SER A 98 -12.46 3.65 -3.55
CA SER A 98 -13.19 2.42 -3.27
C SER A 98 -13.37 2.16 -1.76
N ALA A 99 -14.38 1.35 -1.42
CA ALA A 99 -14.62 0.93 -0.04
C ALA A 99 -13.63 -0.15 0.45
N VAL A 100 -12.75 -0.66 -0.43
CA VAL A 100 -11.76 -1.70 -0.11
C VAL A 100 -10.31 -1.19 -0.08
N GLU A 101 -10.12 0.12 -0.08
CA GLU A 101 -8.80 0.74 0.02
C GLU A 101 -8.11 0.46 1.36
N HIS A 102 -6.79 0.63 1.38
CA HIS A 102 -6.08 0.72 2.65
C HIS A 102 -6.60 1.91 3.49
N LYS A 103 -6.56 1.79 4.81
CA LYS A 103 -7.05 2.85 5.73
C LYS A 103 -6.38 4.21 5.49
N ALA A 104 -5.16 4.25 4.95
CA ALA A 104 -4.50 5.50 4.57
C ALA A 104 -5.34 6.29 3.55
N THR A 105 -5.89 5.63 2.53
CA THR A 105 -6.77 6.26 1.53
C THR A 105 -8.15 6.54 2.10
N ILE A 106 -8.80 5.52 2.71
CA ILE A 106 -10.14 5.66 3.30
C ILE A 106 -10.22 6.87 4.24
N ASN A 107 -9.32 6.92 5.22
CA ASN A 107 -9.36 7.94 6.27
C ASN A 107 -8.96 9.32 5.74
N THR A 108 -8.07 9.39 4.73
CA THR A 108 -7.74 10.66 4.07
C THR A 108 -8.95 11.21 3.31
N CYS A 109 -9.67 10.38 2.54
CA CYS A 109 -10.88 10.79 1.84
C CYS A 109 -12.00 11.19 2.81
N LYS A 110 -12.19 10.41 3.88
CA LYS A 110 -13.15 10.74 4.95
C LYS A 110 -12.81 12.06 5.64
N TYR A 111 -11.53 12.30 5.95
CA TYR A 111 -11.06 13.55 6.51
C TYR A 111 -11.38 14.73 5.59
N LEU A 112 -11.13 14.63 4.30
CA LEU A 112 -11.48 15.68 3.32
C LEU A 112 -12.99 15.91 3.28
N ALA A 113 -13.80 14.86 3.29
CA ALA A 113 -15.26 14.93 3.32
C ALA A 113 -15.83 15.45 4.66
N GLY A 114 -14.95 15.85 5.59
CA GLY A 114 -15.33 16.46 6.86
C GLY A 114 -15.65 15.47 7.99
N GLU A 115 -15.43 14.18 7.77
CA GLU A 115 -15.54 13.20 8.84
C GLU A 115 -14.32 13.29 9.76
N ILE A 116 -14.54 13.50 11.07
CA ILE A 116 -13.45 13.54 12.06
C ILE A 116 -13.22 12.12 12.57
N TYR A 117 -12.03 11.59 12.28
CA TYR A 117 -11.60 10.28 12.75
C TYR A 117 -10.42 10.42 13.70
N SER A 118 -10.72 10.52 14.97
CA SER A 118 -9.77 10.18 16.02
C SER A 118 -10.56 9.76 17.24
N ASN A 119 -10.42 8.51 17.66
CA ASN A 119 -10.90 8.05 18.95
C ASN A 119 -10.25 8.82 20.12
N ASN A 120 -9.22 9.63 19.84
CA ASN A 120 -8.48 10.44 20.77
C ASN A 120 -8.77 11.94 20.61
N ASP A 121 -9.69 12.35 19.74
CA ASP A 121 -10.10 13.75 19.65
C ASP A 121 -10.96 14.07 20.87
N PRO A 122 -10.47 14.93 21.80
CA PRO A 122 -11.22 15.27 23.02
C PRO A 122 -12.57 15.92 22.72
N THR A 123 -12.76 16.51 21.53
CA THR A 123 -14.04 17.09 21.12
C THR A 123 -15.06 16.02 20.74
N VAL A 124 -14.62 14.87 20.23
CA VAL A 124 -15.49 13.72 19.92
C VAL A 124 -15.86 12.97 21.19
N SER A 125 -14.91 12.79 22.13
CA SER A 125 -15.16 12.07 23.38
C SER A 125 -16.05 12.85 24.36
N LEU A 126 -15.99 14.18 24.36
CA LEU A 126 -16.76 15.03 25.27
C LEU A 126 -18.22 15.24 24.84
N PHE A 127 -18.55 15.13 23.58
CA PHE A 127 -19.87 15.48 23.05
C PHE A 127 -20.61 14.33 22.35
N GLY A 128 -20.05 13.13 22.29
CA GLY A 128 -20.75 11.91 21.84
C GLY A 128 -21.30 11.95 20.41
N SER A 129 -20.94 12.95 19.61
CA SER A 129 -21.40 13.10 18.24
C SER A 129 -20.22 13.28 17.27
N SER A 130 -20.20 12.49 16.21
CA SER A 130 -19.37 12.75 15.05
C SER A 130 -19.78 14.09 14.42
N ARG A 131 -19.09 15.17 14.75
CA ARG A 131 -19.28 16.44 14.05
C ARG A 131 -18.67 16.32 12.66
N LYS A 132 -19.51 16.44 11.64
CA LYS A 132 -19.01 16.74 10.28
C LYS A 132 -18.56 18.21 10.27
N VAL A 133 -17.31 18.41 9.90
CA VAL A 133 -16.76 19.75 9.62
C VAL A 133 -16.79 19.94 8.11
N ASP A 134 -17.47 20.96 7.62
CA ASP A 134 -17.42 21.29 6.20
C ASP A 134 -15.99 21.75 5.84
N ARG A 135 -15.23 20.90 5.18
CA ARG A 135 -13.90 21.20 4.62
C ARG A 135 -13.99 21.62 3.16
N GLY A 136 -15.20 21.60 2.59
CA GLY A 136 -15.48 21.95 1.21
C GLY A 136 -15.03 20.91 0.18
N TYR A 137 -14.79 19.66 0.58
CA TYR A 137 -14.52 18.53 -0.30
C TYR A 137 -15.62 17.49 -0.21
N GLN A 138 -15.71 16.68 -1.24
CA GLN A 138 -16.65 15.56 -1.33
C GLN A 138 -15.87 14.29 -1.63
N ALA A 139 -16.28 13.17 -1.05
CA ALA A 139 -15.72 11.85 -1.35
C ALA A 139 -16.84 10.85 -1.60
N THR A 140 -16.69 10.05 -2.66
CA THR A 140 -17.55 8.90 -2.95
C THR A 140 -16.73 7.62 -2.83
N PHE A 141 -17.31 6.60 -2.16
CA PHE A 141 -16.70 5.31 -1.94
C PHE A 141 -17.45 4.25 -2.75
N VAL A 142 -16.90 3.82 -3.88
CA VAL A 142 -17.54 2.80 -4.72
C VAL A 142 -17.42 1.42 -4.08
N LYS A 143 -18.47 0.61 -4.24
CA LYS A 143 -18.50 -0.78 -3.75
C LYS A 143 -17.69 -1.68 -4.68
N PRO A 144 -16.95 -2.67 -4.13
CA PRO A 144 -16.32 -3.70 -4.94
C PRO A 144 -17.30 -4.76 -5.39
N THR A 145 -16.85 -5.67 -6.27
CA THR A 145 -17.51 -6.95 -6.51
C THR A 145 -17.42 -7.85 -5.24
N PRO A 146 -18.17 -8.96 -5.17
CA PRO A 146 -18.05 -9.93 -4.07
C PRO A 146 -16.62 -10.52 -3.89
N TYR A 147 -15.76 -10.36 -4.88
CA TYR A 147 -14.35 -10.81 -4.83
C TYR A 147 -13.36 -9.68 -4.56
N GLY A 148 -13.85 -8.48 -4.27
CA GLY A 148 -13.02 -7.33 -3.92
C GLY A 148 -12.47 -6.55 -5.13
N GLU A 149 -12.91 -6.83 -6.36
CA GLU A 149 -12.51 -6.10 -7.56
C GLU A 149 -13.22 -4.74 -7.64
N ILE A 150 -12.52 -3.75 -8.16
CA ILE A 150 -13.09 -2.42 -8.43
C ILE A 150 -13.40 -2.33 -9.91
N GLU A 151 -14.69 -2.35 -10.24
CA GLU A 151 -15.12 -2.25 -11.63
C GLU A 151 -15.04 -0.80 -12.13
N LYS A 152 -14.54 -0.64 -13.35
CA LYS A 152 -14.50 0.66 -14.04
C LYS A 152 -15.90 1.32 -14.10
N SER A 153 -16.93 0.53 -14.35
CA SER A 153 -18.34 0.98 -14.41
C SER A 153 -18.82 1.60 -13.09
N ALA A 154 -18.40 1.04 -11.95
CA ALA A 154 -18.74 1.58 -10.65
C ALA A 154 -18.14 2.98 -10.42
N ILE A 155 -16.92 3.22 -10.93
CA ILE A 155 -16.29 4.54 -10.90
C ILE A 155 -16.98 5.49 -11.89
N GLU A 156 -17.22 5.06 -13.13
CA GLU A 156 -17.82 5.88 -14.20
C GLU A 156 -19.17 6.44 -13.79
N ASN A 157 -20.02 5.64 -13.12
CA ASN A 157 -21.33 6.05 -12.64
C ASN A 157 -21.31 7.14 -11.55
N GLU A 158 -20.17 7.33 -10.87
CA GLU A 158 -20.01 8.31 -9.79
C GLU A 158 -19.27 9.58 -10.22
N ILE A 159 -18.86 9.68 -11.49
CA ILE A 159 -18.19 10.87 -12.02
C ILE A 159 -19.20 12.04 -12.06
N LYS A 160 -18.78 13.16 -11.47
CA LYS A 160 -19.52 14.43 -11.42
C LYS A 160 -18.69 15.53 -12.11
N GLU A 161 -19.34 16.65 -12.44
CA GLU A 161 -18.67 17.81 -13.01
C GLU A 161 -17.52 18.32 -12.14
N ASN A 162 -17.69 18.28 -10.82
CA ASN A 162 -16.66 18.69 -9.86
C ASN A 162 -15.71 17.55 -9.43
N THR A 163 -15.71 16.40 -10.11
CA THR A 163 -14.72 15.34 -9.82
C THR A 163 -13.34 15.76 -10.30
N ALA A 164 -12.37 15.72 -9.39
CA ALA A 164 -10.98 16.05 -9.65
C ALA A 164 -10.08 14.82 -9.76
N MET A 165 -10.33 13.79 -8.94
CA MET A 165 -9.43 12.66 -8.76
C MET A 165 -10.18 11.35 -8.54
N VAL A 166 -9.57 10.27 -9.02
CA VAL A 166 -9.88 8.89 -8.62
C VAL A 166 -8.68 8.33 -7.87
N SER A 167 -8.92 7.57 -6.80
CA SER A 167 -7.84 6.91 -6.04
C SER A 167 -8.23 5.47 -5.75
N THR A 168 -7.43 4.49 -6.22
CA THR A 168 -7.69 3.07 -6.01
C THR A 168 -6.44 2.28 -5.64
N ILE A 169 -6.63 1.15 -4.94
CA ILE A 169 -5.58 0.19 -4.65
C ILE A 169 -5.37 -0.74 -5.86
N TYR A 170 -4.10 -1.01 -6.21
CA TYR A 170 -3.78 -1.95 -7.28
C TYR A 170 -3.99 -3.40 -6.84
N VAL A 171 -3.40 -3.76 -5.70
CA VAL A 171 -3.53 -5.09 -5.10
C VAL A 171 -4.06 -4.93 -3.67
N ASN A 172 -5.21 -5.52 -3.40
CA ASN A 172 -5.80 -5.46 -2.07
C ASN A 172 -4.94 -6.25 -1.06
N ASN A 173 -4.59 -5.61 0.03
CA ASN A 173 -3.69 -6.16 1.06
C ASN A 173 -4.33 -7.26 1.94
N GLU A 174 -5.66 -7.43 1.90
CA GLU A 174 -6.38 -8.41 2.71
C GLU A 174 -6.74 -9.67 1.92
N VAL A 175 -7.25 -9.50 0.70
CA VAL A 175 -7.75 -10.61 -0.14
C VAL A 175 -6.89 -10.88 -1.38
N GLY A 176 -5.89 -10.05 -1.64
CA GLY A 176 -4.97 -10.23 -2.76
C GLY A 176 -5.55 -9.88 -4.13
N THR A 177 -6.79 -9.43 -4.22
CA THR A 177 -7.46 -9.08 -5.48
C THR A 177 -6.70 -7.97 -6.21
N VAL A 178 -6.54 -8.14 -7.51
CA VAL A 178 -5.89 -7.19 -8.42
C VAL A 178 -6.96 -6.40 -9.16
N SER A 179 -6.90 -5.06 -9.07
CA SER A 179 -7.78 -4.16 -9.81
C SER A 179 -7.24 -3.89 -11.22
N ASP A 180 -8.13 -3.71 -12.21
CA ASP A 180 -7.74 -3.29 -13.55
C ASP A 180 -7.44 -1.80 -13.60
N VAL A 181 -6.24 -1.44 -13.08
CA VAL A 181 -5.79 -0.04 -13.05
C VAL A 181 -5.58 0.54 -14.46
N GLY A 182 -5.33 -0.29 -15.46
CA GLY A 182 -5.21 0.15 -16.85
C GLY A 182 -6.53 0.66 -17.40
N ALA A 183 -7.61 -0.11 -17.21
CA ALA A 183 -8.96 0.28 -17.65
C ALA A 183 -9.48 1.49 -16.86
N ILE A 184 -9.20 1.57 -15.55
CA ILE A 184 -9.58 2.71 -14.71
C ILE A 184 -8.78 3.96 -15.13
N GLY A 185 -7.47 3.83 -15.37
CA GLY A 185 -6.62 4.92 -15.83
C GLY A 185 -7.08 5.49 -17.19
N ALA A 186 -7.43 4.62 -18.14
CA ALA A 186 -7.99 5.05 -19.42
C ALA A 186 -9.32 5.80 -19.25
N LEU A 187 -10.16 5.38 -18.30
CA LEU A 187 -11.38 6.11 -17.93
C LEU A 187 -11.05 7.50 -17.38
N CYS A 188 -10.13 7.58 -16.41
CA CYS A 188 -9.73 8.84 -15.81
C CYS A 188 -9.19 9.82 -16.86
N HIS A 189 -8.31 9.34 -17.74
CA HIS A 189 -7.79 10.14 -18.84
C HIS A 189 -8.90 10.65 -19.77
N LYS A 190 -9.87 9.81 -20.14
CA LYS A 190 -11.05 10.19 -20.96
C LYS A 190 -11.83 11.36 -20.36
N TYR A 191 -11.95 11.41 -19.04
CA TYR A 191 -12.72 12.45 -18.34
C TYR A 191 -11.85 13.59 -17.76
N GLY A 192 -10.56 13.62 -18.04
CA GLY A 192 -9.63 14.63 -17.52
C GLY A 192 -9.56 14.65 -15.99
N LEU A 193 -9.55 13.45 -15.39
CA LEU A 193 -9.42 13.23 -13.96
C LEU A 193 -8.02 12.73 -13.63
N ALA A 194 -7.43 13.23 -12.55
CA ALA A 194 -6.20 12.65 -12.04
C ALA A 194 -6.44 11.26 -11.44
N TYR A 195 -5.47 10.35 -11.62
CA TYR A 195 -5.55 9.00 -11.10
C TYR A 195 -4.39 8.67 -10.17
N HIS A 196 -4.70 8.43 -8.89
CA HIS A 196 -3.77 7.91 -7.89
C HIS A 196 -3.98 6.41 -7.67
N VAL A 197 -2.88 5.66 -7.61
CA VAL A 197 -2.89 4.22 -7.34
C VAL A 197 -1.98 3.88 -6.16
N ASP A 198 -2.54 3.23 -5.13
CA ASP A 198 -1.73 2.59 -4.09
C ASP A 198 -1.14 1.28 -4.63
N ILE A 199 0.15 1.31 -4.96
CA ILE A 199 0.90 0.17 -5.51
C ILE A 199 1.65 -0.63 -4.44
N THR A 200 1.44 -0.35 -3.16
CA THR A 200 2.23 -0.88 -2.04
C THR A 200 2.29 -2.41 -2.02
N GLN A 201 1.20 -3.09 -2.35
CA GLN A 201 1.18 -4.57 -2.40
C GLN A 201 1.50 -5.14 -3.79
N ALA A 202 1.53 -4.31 -4.82
CA ALA A 202 1.85 -4.72 -6.18
C ALA A 202 3.37 -4.75 -6.43
N VAL A 203 4.11 -3.77 -5.88
CA VAL A 203 5.57 -3.68 -6.01
C VAL A 203 6.23 -4.94 -5.47
N GLY A 204 7.12 -5.54 -6.27
CA GLY A 204 7.84 -6.76 -5.93
C GLY A 204 7.02 -8.07 -6.04
N LYS A 205 5.73 -7.99 -6.36
CA LYS A 205 4.87 -9.16 -6.60
C LYS A 205 4.38 -9.25 -8.05
N MET A 206 4.35 -8.12 -8.74
CA MET A 206 3.94 -8.00 -10.14
C MET A 206 5.01 -7.25 -10.92
N ASP A 207 5.08 -7.49 -12.21
CA ASP A 207 5.85 -6.65 -13.12
C ASP A 207 5.04 -5.37 -13.40
N ILE A 208 5.53 -4.25 -12.89
CA ILE A 208 4.84 -2.96 -12.95
C ILE A 208 5.68 -2.00 -13.79
N SER A 209 5.05 -1.45 -14.83
CA SER A 209 5.60 -0.33 -15.59
C SER A 209 4.61 0.83 -15.52
N LEU A 210 4.85 1.78 -14.61
CA LEU A 210 3.95 2.93 -14.45
C LEU A 210 3.92 3.82 -15.70
N ARG A 211 5.00 3.82 -16.49
CA ARG A 211 5.06 4.55 -17.76
C ARG A 211 3.97 4.12 -18.74
N ASN A 212 3.63 2.84 -18.74
CA ASN A 212 2.66 2.24 -19.67
C ASN A 212 1.21 2.32 -19.16
N LEU A 213 0.99 2.86 -17.98
CA LEU A 213 -0.33 3.01 -17.36
C LEU A 213 -0.71 4.50 -17.32
N ASN A 214 -1.99 4.79 -17.56
CA ASN A 214 -2.55 6.14 -17.42
C ASN A 214 -2.79 6.42 -15.93
N ILE A 215 -1.69 6.56 -15.18
CA ILE A 215 -1.65 6.86 -13.75
C ILE A 215 -0.87 8.16 -13.59
N ASP A 216 -1.38 9.13 -12.85
CA ASP A 216 -0.69 10.39 -12.59
C ASP A 216 0.12 10.31 -11.30
N PHE A 217 -0.37 9.55 -10.32
CA PHE A 217 0.24 9.43 -9.02
C PHE A 217 0.27 7.98 -8.53
N ALA A 218 1.34 7.60 -7.83
CA ALA A 218 1.37 6.33 -7.12
C ALA A 218 2.01 6.45 -5.73
N SER A 219 1.65 5.56 -4.82
CA SER A 219 2.23 5.48 -3.48
C SER A 219 2.74 4.08 -3.15
N CYS A 220 3.92 4.00 -2.52
CA CYS A 220 4.51 2.73 -2.10
C CYS A 220 5.37 2.85 -0.83
N SER A 221 5.77 1.71 -0.27
CA SER A 221 6.57 1.63 0.95
C SER A 221 7.64 0.54 0.86
N ALA A 222 8.85 0.85 1.34
CA ALA A 222 10.01 -0.03 1.26
C ALA A 222 9.83 -1.35 2.03
N HIS A 223 9.14 -1.34 3.18
CA HIS A 223 9.03 -2.51 4.04
C HIS A 223 8.15 -3.65 3.48
N LYS A 224 7.56 -3.48 2.30
CA LYS A 224 6.85 -4.54 1.58
C LYS A 224 7.73 -5.29 0.58
N ILE A 225 8.93 -4.76 0.32
CA ILE A 225 9.92 -5.34 -0.58
C ILE A 225 11.27 -5.57 0.12
N TYR A 226 11.24 -5.94 1.40
CA TYR A 226 12.42 -6.24 2.23
C TYR A 226 13.35 -5.05 2.50
N GLY A 227 12.84 -3.83 2.33
CA GLY A 227 13.46 -2.58 2.75
C GLY A 227 13.08 -2.18 4.18
N PRO A 228 13.65 -1.07 4.70
CA PRO A 228 13.37 -0.60 6.05
C PRO A 228 11.97 -0.01 6.19
N LYS A 229 11.43 -0.04 7.41
CA LYS A 229 10.27 0.75 7.82
C LYS A 229 10.66 2.22 7.91
N GLY A 230 9.68 3.12 7.83
CA GLY A 230 9.94 4.56 7.98
C GLY A 230 10.43 5.25 6.69
N VAL A 231 10.29 4.60 5.54
CA VAL A 231 10.53 5.18 4.22
C VAL A 231 9.58 4.59 3.18
N GLY A 232 9.18 5.42 2.24
CA GLY A 232 8.40 5.10 1.06
C GLY A 232 8.60 6.16 -0.01
N ALA A 233 7.79 6.10 -1.06
CA ALA A 233 7.81 7.09 -2.13
C ALA A 233 6.40 7.45 -2.59
N ALA A 234 6.21 8.74 -2.88
CA ALA A 234 5.18 9.25 -3.75
C ALA A 234 5.77 9.37 -5.16
N ILE A 235 5.09 8.81 -6.14
CA ILE A 235 5.45 8.94 -7.54
C ILE A 235 4.51 9.97 -8.16
N LEU A 236 5.08 11.03 -8.72
CA LEU A 236 4.38 12.13 -9.37
C LEU A 236 4.78 12.10 -10.84
N LYS A 237 3.97 11.44 -11.67
CA LYS A 237 4.32 11.31 -13.10
C LYS A 237 4.35 12.68 -13.77
N SER A 238 5.30 12.84 -14.65
CA SER A 238 5.46 14.02 -15.49
C SER A 238 4.98 13.77 -16.92
N ASP A 239 4.42 14.80 -17.53
CA ASP A 239 4.16 14.91 -18.95
C ASP A 239 5.12 15.91 -19.61
N ASP A 240 4.82 16.35 -20.82
CA ASP A 240 5.61 17.34 -21.57
C ASP A 240 5.65 18.72 -20.87
N TYR A 241 4.78 18.98 -19.92
CA TYR A 241 4.67 20.24 -19.16
C TYR A 241 5.30 20.15 -17.76
N GLY A 242 5.73 18.96 -17.34
CA GLY A 242 6.32 18.70 -16.04
C GLY A 242 5.44 17.84 -15.14
N ILE A 243 5.70 17.90 -13.82
CA ILE A 243 4.91 17.19 -12.82
C ILE A 243 3.56 17.88 -12.66
N GLU A 244 2.48 17.09 -12.57
CA GLU A 244 1.14 17.62 -12.24
C GLU A 244 1.20 18.44 -10.95
N PRO A 245 0.74 19.70 -10.96
CA PRO A 245 0.88 20.60 -9.84
C PRO A 245 0.21 20.05 -8.56
N ILE A 246 0.95 20.10 -7.46
CA ILE A 246 0.55 19.56 -6.17
C ILE A 246 1.04 20.43 -5.01
N SER A 247 0.22 20.64 -3.98
CA SER A 247 0.63 21.37 -2.78
C SER A 247 1.40 20.46 -1.82
N ALA A 248 2.47 20.96 -1.21
CA ALA A 248 3.22 20.23 -0.20
C ALA A 248 2.35 19.91 1.03
N LEU A 249 2.49 18.70 1.57
CA LEU A 249 1.84 18.31 2.84
C LEU A 249 2.67 18.72 4.05
N ILE A 250 3.99 18.54 3.97
CA ILE A 250 4.93 18.86 5.05
C ILE A 250 5.78 20.02 4.60
N HIS A 251 5.52 21.19 5.16
CA HIS A 251 6.25 22.40 4.87
C HIS A 251 7.56 22.47 5.66
N GLY A 252 8.61 23.06 5.07
CA GLY A 252 9.93 23.17 5.69
C GLY A 252 10.97 23.74 4.75
N GLY A 253 12.13 23.12 4.68
CA GLY A 253 13.16 23.45 3.70
C GLY A 253 12.84 22.92 2.30
N GLU A 254 13.79 23.13 1.37
CA GLU A 254 13.63 22.78 -0.05
C GLU A 254 13.94 21.30 -0.37
N GLN A 255 13.95 20.42 0.65
CA GLN A 255 14.15 18.99 0.42
C GLN A 255 13.04 18.45 -0.50
N GLU A 256 13.37 17.40 -1.26
CA GLU A 256 12.45 16.78 -2.22
C GLU A 256 11.79 17.83 -3.13
N TYR A 257 12.59 18.72 -3.69
CA TYR A 257 12.15 19.81 -4.61
C TYR A 257 11.14 20.78 -3.96
N GLY A 258 11.18 20.94 -2.63
CA GLY A 258 10.21 21.75 -1.87
C GLY A 258 8.86 21.06 -1.62
N LEU A 259 8.68 19.83 -2.11
CA LEU A 259 7.43 19.08 -1.99
C LEU A 259 7.31 18.36 -0.64
N ARG A 260 8.45 18.08 0.01
CA ARG A 260 8.47 17.43 1.31
C ARG A 260 9.64 17.92 2.16
N GLY A 261 9.38 18.87 3.05
CA GLY A 261 10.39 19.45 3.94
C GLY A 261 10.90 18.49 5.01
N GLY A 262 12.09 18.77 5.54
CA GLY A 262 12.74 17.99 6.61
C GLY A 262 13.96 17.22 6.14
N THR A 263 14.98 17.12 7.01
CA THR A 263 16.23 16.41 6.72
C THR A 263 15.95 14.97 6.33
N LEU A 264 16.53 14.53 5.20
CA LEU A 264 16.31 13.21 4.65
C LEU A 264 16.93 12.11 5.54
N ALA A 265 16.20 11.02 5.72
CA ALA A 265 16.68 9.82 6.42
C ALA A 265 17.54 8.98 5.48
N VAL A 266 18.78 9.43 5.20
CA VAL A 266 19.68 8.87 4.17
C VAL A 266 19.81 7.36 4.26
N HIS A 267 20.05 6.82 5.45
CA HIS A 267 20.16 5.37 5.67
C HIS A 267 18.90 4.59 5.25
N ASN A 268 17.70 5.13 5.53
CA ASN A 268 16.44 4.50 5.13
C ASN A 268 16.22 4.60 3.61
N ILE A 269 16.55 5.74 3.01
CA ILE A 269 16.45 5.97 1.58
C ILE A 269 17.38 5.03 0.81
N VAL A 270 18.64 4.92 1.22
CA VAL A 270 19.59 3.96 0.66
C VAL A 270 19.08 2.53 0.81
N GLY A 271 18.55 2.18 1.98
CA GLY A 271 17.91 0.87 2.18
C GLY A 271 16.74 0.61 1.25
N PHE A 272 15.92 1.62 0.94
CA PHE A 272 14.83 1.50 -0.01
C PHE A 272 15.35 1.33 -1.45
N GLY A 273 16.33 2.14 -1.86
CA GLY A 273 16.98 2.00 -3.18
C GLY A 273 17.56 0.61 -3.38
N LYS A 274 18.33 0.11 -2.38
CA LYS A 274 18.91 -1.24 -2.43
C LYS A 274 17.84 -2.33 -2.49
N ALA A 275 16.75 -2.19 -1.73
CA ALA A 275 15.62 -3.12 -1.81
C ALA A 275 14.94 -3.09 -3.19
N ALA A 276 14.84 -1.92 -3.82
CA ALA A 276 14.31 -1.77 -5.17
C ALA A 276 15.19 -2.44 -6.23
N GLU A 277 16.51 -2.21 -6.17
CA GLU A 277 17.51 -2.85 -7.05
C GLU A 277 17.42 -4.38 -6.98
N ILE A 278 17.45 -4.95 -5.77
CA ILE A 278 17.36 -6.40 -5.56
C ILE A 278 16.03 -6.94 -6.06
N THR A 279 14.94 -6.23 -5.77
CA THR A 279 13.59 -6.63 -6.21
C THR A 279 13.50 -6.67 -7.72
N LYS A 280 13.98 -5.65 -8.44
CA LYS A 280 14.00 -5.62 -9.90
C LYS A 280 14.80 -6.77 -10.47
N LYS A 281 16.02 -6.97 -9.96
CA LYS A 281 16.94 -8.01 -10.43
C LYS A 281 16.37 -9.43 -10.30
N HIS A 282 15.63 -9.70 -9.24
CA HIS A 282 15.14 -11.04 -8.92
C HIS A 282 13.64 -11.25 -9.15
N LEU A 283 12.90 -10.23 -9.64
CA LEU A 283 11.44 -10.23 -9.74
C LEU A 283 10.88 -11.50 -10.41
N VAL A 284 11.40 -11.88 -11.56
CA VAL A 284 10.91 -13.05 -12.32
C VAL A 284 11.11 -14.35 -11.54
N HIS A 285 12.29 -14.53 -10.97
CA HIS A 285 12.63 -15.72 -10.18
C HIS A 285 11.79 -15.79 -8.89
N ASP A 286 11.73 -14.69 -8.14
CA ASP A 286 11.03 -14.65 -6.84
C ASP A 286 9.52 -14.85 -7.05
N ARG A 287 8.98 -14.27 -8.12
CA ARG A 287 7.58 -14.43 -8.49
C ARG A 287 7.25 -15.89 -8.84
N ALA A 288 8.04 -16.55 -9.68
CA ALA A 288 7.82 -17.96 -10.00
C ALA A 288 7.87 -18.87 -8.77
N LYS A 289 8.79 -18.57 -7.83
CA LYS A 289 8.84 -19.26 -6.54
C LYS A 289 7.59 -19.04 -5.71
N ILE A 290 7.13 -17.79 -5.60
CA ILE A 290 5.92 -17.43 -4.85
C ILE A 290 4.69 -18.09 -5.47
N GLU A 291 4.54 -18.09 -6.81
CA GLU A 291 3.45 -18.76 -7.53
C GLU A 291 3.38 -20.25 -7.21
N LYS A 292 4.54 -20.94 -7.24
CA LYS A 292 4.62 -22.37 -6.88
C LYS A 292 4.19 -22.62 -5.42
N MET A 293 4.65 -21.79 -4.48
CA MET A 293 4.30 -21.93 -3.06
C MET A 293 2.83 -21.60 -2.81
N ASP A 294 2.31 -20.57 -3.48
CA ASP A 294 0.90 -20.15 -3.39
C ASP A 294 -0.05 -21.26 -3.85
N ALA A 295 0.22 -21.88 -5.01
CA ALA A 295 -0.56 -23.01 -5.50
C ALA A 295 -0.57 -24.18 -4.51
N ARG A 296 0.61 -24.55 -3.99
CA ARG A 296 0.76 -25.62 -3.02
C ARG A 296 0.02 -25.36 -1.70
N ILE A 297 0.08 -24.12 -1.21
CA ILE A 297 -0.68 -23.71 -0.02
C ILE A 297 -2.18 -23.77 -0.32
N GLY A 298 -2.62 -23.28 -1.47
CA GLY A 298 -4.01 -23.33 -1.91
C GLY A 298 -4.56 -24.74 -1.91
N ASP A 299 -3.86 -25.69 -2.55
CA ASP A 299 -4.24 -27.11 -2.57
C ASP A 299 -4.28 -27.71 -1.15
N GLY A 300 -3.29 -27.41 -0.34
CA GLY A 300 -3.22 -27.85 1.06
C GLY A 300 -4.39 -27.33 1.91
N LEU A 301 -4.74 -26.06 1.75
CA LEU A 301 -5.86 -25.41 2.45
C LEU A 301 -7.21 -26.02 2.03
N LEU A 302 -7.44 -26.18 0.72
CA LEU A 302 -8.67 -26.78 0.19
C LEU A 302 -8.85 -28.25 0.58
N SER A 303 -7.78 -28.94 0.99
CA SER A 303 -7.85 -30.30 1.54
C SER A 303 -8.31 -30.35 3.00
N ILE A 304 -8.42 -29.21 3.68
CA ILE A 304 -8.89 -29.11 5.06
C ILE A 304 -10.40 -28.86 5.03
N PRO A 305 -11.23 -29.70 5.68
CA PRO A 305 -12.67 -29.45 5.77
C PRO A 305 -12.95 -28.05 6.34
N ASP A 306 -14.06 -27.46 5.89
CA ASP A 306 -14.51 -26.14 6.36
C ASP A 306 -13.64 -24.94 5.93
N ILE A 307 -12.60 -25.10 5.10
CA ILE A 307 -11.84 -24.00 4.54
C ILE A 307 -12.34 -23.67 3.12
N GLN A 308 -12.59 -22.39 2.87
CA GLN A 308 -12.95 -21.83 1.57
C GLN A 308 -12.12 -20.58 1.27
N LEU A 309 -11.63 -20.42 0.04
CA LEU A 309 -10.99 -19.17 -0.39
C LEU A 309 -12.01 -18.02 -0.44
N THR A 310 -11.63 -16.83 0.03
CA THR A 310 -12.45 -15.60 -0.12
C THR A 310 -12.50 -15.12 -1.55
N ASN A 311 -11.40 -15.26 -2.27
CA ASN A 311 -11.31 -14.94 -3.70
C ASN A 311 -10.73 -16.16 -4.45
N PRO A 312 -11.59 -17.02 -5.03
CA PRO A 312 -11.18 -18.18 -5.81
C PRO A 312 -10.84 -17.84 -7.27
N THR A 313 -10.93 -16.57 -7.68
CA THR A 313 -10.72 -16.14 -9.07
C THR A 313 -9.24 -16.01 -9.42
N SER A 314 -8.95 -15.94 -10.73
CA SER A 314 -7.60 -15.71 -11.26
C SER A 314 -7.11 -14.26 -11.10
N SER A 315 -7.97 -13.34 -10.66
CA SER A 315 -7.62 -11.94 -10.42
C SER A 315 -6.89 -11.69 -9.10
N ARG A 316 -6.37 -12.72 -8.46
CA ARG A 316 -5.61 -12.62 -7.20
C ARG A 316 -4.10 -12.67 -7.47
N VAL A 317 -3.35 -11.77 -6.83
CA VAL A 317 -1.88 -11.84 -6.86
C VAL A 317 -1.39 -13.06 -6.05
N PRO A 318 -0.46 -13.87 -6.55
CA PRO A 318 0.15 -14.93 -5.78
C PRO A 318 0.84 -14.38 -4.52
N GLY A 319 0.76 -15.12 -3.43
CA GLY A 319 1.42 -14.77 -2.16
C GLY A 319 0.54 -14.07 -1.13
N ILE A 320 -0.71 -13.71 -1.47
CA ILE A 320 -1.72 -13.23 -0.50
C ILE A 320 -2.94 -14.13 -0.61
N ILE A 321 -3.15 -14.97 0.38
CA ILE A 321 -4.24 -15.95 0.42
C ILE A 321 -5.16 -15.59 1.58
N SER A 322 -6.43 -15.37 1.27
CA SER A 322 -7.48 -15.13 2.27
C SER A 322 -8.47 -16.27 2.26
N VAL A 323 -8.79 -16.80 3.44
CA VAL A 323 -9.71 -17.94 3.60
C VAL A 323 -10.78 -17.65 4.63
N ILE A 324 -11.94 -18.28 4.43
CA ILE A 324 -13.02 -18.36 5.41
C ILE A 324 -12.98 -19.74 6.05
N VAL A 325 -12.98 -19.81 7.38
CA VAL A 325 -13.16 -21.05 8.12
C VAL A 325 -14.64 -21.20 8.46
N LYS A 326 -15.34 -22.14 7.81
CA LYS A 326 -16.81 -22.32 7.91
C LYS A 326 -17.26 -23.01 9.20
N LYS A 327 -16.33 -23.41 10.07
CA LYS A 327 -16.65 -24.05 11.35
C LYS A 327 -17.50 -23.12 12.24
N ARG A 328 -18.57 -23.65 12.83
CA ARG A 328 -19.60 -22.85 13.52
C ARG A 328 -19.03 -21.96 14.64
N ASP A 329 -18.16 -22.54 15.48
CA ASP A 329 -17.63 -21.88 16.67
C ASP A 329 -16.23 -21.28 16.44
N PHE A 330 -15.80 -21.15 15.19
CA PHE A 330 -14.49 -20.59 14.86
C PHE A 330 -14.52 -19.07 15.03
N HIS A 331 -13.42 -18.56 15.63
CA HIS A 331 -13.20 -17.12 15.78
C HIS A 331 -11.71 -16.82 15.54
N ASN A 332 -11.43 -16.07 14.50
CA ASN A 332 -10.08 -15.81 14.00
C ASN A 332 -9.12 -15.23 15.04
N GLU A 333 -9.52 -14.24 15.84
CA GLU A 333 -8.64 -13.67 16.88
C GLU A 333 -8.28 -14.67 17.97
N ARG A 334 -9.24 -15.50 18.40
CA ARG A 334 -8.97 -16.60 19.36
C ARG A 334 -8.01 -17.60 18.78
N TYR A 335 -8.25 -17.95 17.51
CA TYR A 335 -7.42 -18.91 16.79
C TYR A 335 -5.98 -18.41 16.65
N ILE A 336 -5.77 -17.18 16.19
CA ILE A 336 -4.43 -16.58 16.06
C ILE A 336 -3.72 -16.53 17.43
N LYS A 337 -4.42 -16.14 18.49
CA LYS A 337 -3.88 -16.16 19.86
C LYS A 337 -3.49 -17.59 20.31
N HIS A 338 -4.24 -18.60 19.91
CA HIS A 338 -3.94 -20.00 20.21
C HIS A 338 -2.68 -20.49 19.53
N VAL A 339 -2.50 -20.18 18.23
CA VAL A 339 -1.36 -20.65 17.43
C VAL A 339 -0.14 -19.73 17.46
N LYS A 340 -0.18 -18.59 18.14
CA LYS A 340 0.81 -17.49 18.09
C LYS A 340 2.28 -17.90 18.33
N HIS A 341 2.54 -18.99 19.05
CA HIS A 341 3.90 -19.48 19.30
C HIS A 341 4.42 -20.42 18.20
N ARG A 342 3.53 -20.90 17.32
CA ARG A 342 3.87 -21.81 16.21
C ARG A 342 3.76 -21.11 14.86
N LEU A 343 2.77 -20.21 14.69
CA LEU A 343 2.39 -19.62 13.40
C LEU A 343 2.02 -18.14 13.54
N ALA A 344 2.60 -17.28 12.73
CA ALA A 344 2.22 -15.90 12.56
C ALA A 344 1.40 -15.75 11.27
N ILE A 345 0.11 -15.44 11.41
CA ILE A 345 -0.86 -15.09 10.36
C ILE A 345 -1.74 -13.95 10.84
N SER A 346 -2.59 -13.40 9.97
CA SER A 346 -3.42 -12.24 10.28
C SER A 346 -4.92 -12.51 10.05
N THR A 347 -5.78 -11.68 10.65
CA THR A 347 -7.22 -11.62 10.34
C THR A 347 -7.53 -10.87 9.03
N GLY A 348 -6.50 -10.39 8.31
CA GLY A 348 -6.62 -9.52 7.15
C GLY A 348 -6.31 -8.06 7.49
N SER A 349 -6.90 -7.50 8.54
CA SER A 349 -6.70 -6.10 8.96
C SER A 349 -5.62 -5.99 10.04
N ALA A 350 -4.36 -5.81 9.66
CA ALA A 350 -3.25 -5.62 10.61
C ALA A 350 -3.33 -4.29 11.39
N CYS A 351 -4.05 -3.30 10.88
CA CYS A 351 -4.13 -1.94 11.43
C CYS A 351 -5.36 -1.68 12.32
N SER A 352 -6.19 -2.69 12.58
CA SER A 352 -7.49 -2.52 13.25
C SER A 352 -7.63 -3.52 14.40
N ALA A 353 -6.80 -3.40 15.44
CA ALA A 353 -6.96 -4.24 16.61
C ALA A 353 -8.39 -4.09 17.19
N GLY A 354 -9.21 -5.13 17.03
CA GLY A 354 -10.57 -5.20 17.58
C GLY A 354 -11.69 -4.62 16.70
N GLU A 355 -11.40 -4.05 15.52
CA GLU A 355 -12.45 -3.62 14.58
C GLU A 355 -12.64 -4.64 13.45
N PRO A 356 -13.90 -4.90 13.03
CA PRO A 356 -14.18 -5.73 11.85
C PRO A 356 -13.48 -5.18 10.60
N SER A 357 -13.03 -6.07 9.70
CA SER A 357 -12.46 -5.66 8.42
C SER A 357 -13.52 -4.94 7.57
N HIS A 358 -13.23 -3.68 7.23
CA HIS A 358 -14.08 -2.91 6.30
C HIS A 358 -14.04 -3.47 4.89
N VAL A 359 -12.92 -4.09 4.47
CA VAL A 359 -12.77 -4.75 3.16
C VAL A 359 -13.74 -5.91 3.05
N ILE A 360 -13.70 -6.83 4.00
CA ILE A 360 -14.56 -8.01 4.03
C ILE A 360 -16.03 -7.60 4.12
N SER A 361 -16.35 -6.59 4.93
CA SER A 361 -17.71 -6.05 5.01
C SER A 361 -18.16 -5.42 3.67
N ALA A 362 -17.30 -4.64 3.01
CA ALA A 362 -17.62 -4.06 1.72
C ALA A 362 -17.84 -5.10 0.61
N MET A 363 -17.25 -6.29 0.73
CA MET A 363 -17.47 -7.44 -0.17
C MET A 363 -18.80 -8.17 0.09
N GLY A 364 -19.60 -7.75 1.08
CA GLY A 364 -20.87 -8.41 1.46
C GLY A 364 -20.68 -9.66 2.34
N LEU A 365 -19.54 -9.77 3.02
CA LEU A 365 -19.17 -10.91 3.88
C LEU A 365 -19.16 -10.52 5.37
N GLU A 366 -20.02 -9.61 5.80
CA GLU A 366 -20.07 -9.11 7.18
C GLU A 366 -20.22 -10.23 8.22
N SER A 367 -21.03 -11.25 7.92
CA SER A 367 -21.24 -12.41 8.80
C SER A 367 -20.00 -13.30 8.97
N GLU A 368 -19.04 -13.20 8.04
CA GLU A 368 -17.86 -14.04 8.00
C GLU A 368 -16.59 -13.34 8.52
N VAL A 369 -16.65 -12.05 8.87
CA VAL A 369 -15.48 -11.24 9.28
C VAL A 369 -14.69 -11.90 10.41
N SER A 370 -15.36 -12.49 11.41
CA SER A 370 -14.72 -13.21 12.52
C SER A 370 -14.14 -14.57 12.16
N LYS A 371 -14.31 -15.01 10.91
CA LYS A 371 -13.87 -16.32 10.40
C LYS A 371 -12.77 -16.22 9.33
N ILE A 372 -12.35 -15.02 8.99
CA ILE A 372 -11.33 -14.78 7.97
C ILE A 372 -9.93 -14.95 8.55
N LEU A 373 -9.08 -15.65 7.81
CA LEU A 373 -7.64 -15.70 8.02
C LEU A 373 -6.92 -15.26 6.73
N ARG A 374 -5.90 -14.43 6.88
CA ARG A 374 -4.97 -14.08 5.80
C ARG A 374 -3.63 -14.76 6.03
N ILE A 375 -3.15 -15.45 5.02
CA ILE A 375 -1.84 -16.09 4.91
C ILE A 375 -1.07 -15.33 3.84
N SER A 376 0.11 -14.83 4.15
CA SER A 376 0.94 -14.16 3.15
C SER A 376 2.39 -14.61 3.22
N ILE A 377 2.89 -15.08 2.08
CA ILE A 377 4.20 -15.69 1.90
C ILE A 377 5.23 -14.68 1.39
N SER A 378 6.49 -15.06 1.46
CA SER A 378 7.63 -14.29 0.99
C SER A 378 8.48 -15.08 0.01
N LYS A 379 9.41 -14.40 -0.67
CA LYS A 379 10.45 -15.05 -1.47
C LYS A 379 11.33 -16.01 -0.66
N ASN A 380 11.41 -15.81 0.66
CA ASN A 380 12.21 -16.63 1.58
C ASN A 380 11.45 -17.82 2.14
N THR A 381 10.12 -17.92 1.92
CA THR A 381 9.31 -19.05 2.38
C THR A 381 9.85 -20.36 1.80
N THR A 382 10.00 -21.37 2.65
CA THR A 382 10.54 -22.68 2.28
C THR A 382 9.45 -23.74 2.14
N ASP A 383 9.77 -24.84 1.43
CA ASP A 383 8.88 -26.00 1.29
C ASP A 383 8.54 -26.61 2.65
N GLU A 384 9.49 -26.61 3.59
CA GLU A 384 9.30 -27.10 4.95
C GLU A 384 8.31 -26.25 5.75
N GLU A 385 8.43 -24.92 5.67
CA GLU A 385 7.48 -24.00 6.32
C GLU A 385 6.07 -24.15 5.75
N VAL A 386 5.91 -24.40 4.45
CA VAL A 386 4.61 -24.67 3.82
C VAL A 386 4.01 -25.97 4.38
N ASN A 387 4.81 -27.04 4.51
CA ASN A 387 4.35 -28.29 5.12
C ASN A 387 3.90 -28.10 6.57
N GLN A 388 4.70 -27.36 7.35
CA GLN A 388 4.38 -27.03 8.75
C GLN A 388 3.11 -26.19 8.85
N LEU A 389 2.91 -25.21 7.96
CA LEU A 389 1.69 -24.39 7.91
C LEU A 389 0.46 -25.28 7.71
N ILE A 390 0.46 -26.13 6.68
CA ILE A 390 -0.67 -27.01 6.34
C ILE A 390 -0.94 -27.98 7.49
N GLN A 391 0.11 -28.55 8.10
CA GLN A 391 -0.01 -29.43 9.24
C GLN A 391 -0.65 -28.73 10.45
N ILE A 392 -0.15 -27.53 10.83
CA ILE A 392 -0.69 -26.76 11.95
C ILE A 392 -2.17 -26.45 11.73
N LEU A 393 -2.54 -25.97 10.52
CA LEU A 393 -3.93 -25.64 10.21
C LEU A 393 -4.82 -26.88 10.28
N ARG A 394 -4.37 -28.05 9.77
CA ARG A 394 -5.10 -29.31 9.80
C ARG A 394 -5.30 -29.87 11.21
N GLU A 395 -4.32 -29.64 12.10
CA GLU A 395 -4.39 -30.09 13.51
C GLU A 395 -5.29 -29.20 14.37
N THR A 396 -5.46 -27.93 14.00
CA THR A 396 -6.03 -26.91 14.90
C THR A 396 -7.34 -26.30 14.41
N ILE A 397 -7.67 -26.38 13.13
CA ILE A 397 -8.98 -26.07 12.56
C ILE A 397 -9.85 -27.31 12.56
#